data_4f29e4307fe4da2e5d265933a90302d4
#
_entry.id   4f29e4307fe4da2e5d265933a90302d4
#
_cell.length_a   1.000
_cell.length_b   1.000
_cell.length_c   1.000
_cell.angle_alpha   90.00
_cell.angle_beta   90.00
_cell.angle_gamma   90.00
#
_symmetry.space_group_name_H-M   'P 1'
#
loop_
_entity.id
_entity.type
_entity.pdbx_description
1 polymer ?
#
loop_
_entity_poly.entity_id
_entity_poly.type
_entity_poly.pdbx_seq_one_letter_code
_entity_poly.pdbx_strand_id
1 'polypeptide(L)'
;MEYRRSPRFRLRLPVLSRWTDIEGKERHGAGFSRDICLLGVFVVSSEPPPQGTPIFVTVVLPNPRAASQDLHLRSMGLVVRVEQGEANGYAISCEFSGIERILK
;
A
#
# COMPACT_ATOMS: atom_id res chain seq x y z
N MET A 1 16.32 13.51 17.00
CA MET A 1 15.31 14.13 16.12
C MET A 1 15.11 13.27 14.89
N GLU A 2 13.89 12.98 14.56
CA GLU A 2 13.55 12.23 13.38
C GLU A 2 13.33 13.14 12.18
N TYR A 3 13.98 12.84 11.09
CA TYR A 3 13.78 13.56 9.84
C TYR A 3 12.91 12.75 8.91
N ARG A 4 11.84 13.36 8.46
CA ARG A 4 11.01 12.79 7.41
C ARG A 4 11.34 13.50 6.12
N ARG A 5 11.83 12.73 5.16
CA ARG A 5 12.19 13.27 3.84
C ARG A 5 10.98 13.62 3.01
N SER A 6 9.85 13.03 3.32
CA SER A 6 8.60 13.33 2.65
C SER A 6 7.48 13.40 3.66
N PRO A 7 6.48 14.28 3.43
CA PRO A 7 5.35 14.37 4.34
C PRO A 7 4.53 13.09 4.32
N ARG A 8 3.93 12.79 5.47
CA ARG A 8 2.94 11.73 5.60
C ARG A 8 1.56 12.33 5.48
N PHE A 9 0.70 11.63 4.77
CA PHE A 9 -0.69 12.01 4.62
C PHE A 9 -1.57 10.94 5.22
N ARG A 10 -2.52 11.33 6.06
CA ARG A 10 -3.54 10.42 6.55
C ARG A 10 -4.67 10.39 5.55
N LEU A 11 -4.57 9.47 4.63
CA LEU A 11 -5.53 9.29 3.57
C LEU A 11 -6.04 7.85 3.60
N ARG A 12 -7.34 7.70 3.59
CA ARG A 12 -7.95 6.37 3.51
C ARG A 12 -8.28 6.07 2.07
N LEU A 13 -7.37 5.36 1.42
CA LEU A 13 -7.50 5.00 0.01
C LEU A 13 -7.47 3.48 -0.13
N PRO A 14 -8.21 2.92 -1.09
CA PRO A 14 -8.12 1.49 -1.37
C PRO A 14 -6.71 1.10 -1.74
N VAL A 15 -6.24 -0.01 -1.16
CA VAL A 15 -4.92 -0.56 -1.44
C VAL A 15 -5.09 -2.02 -1.83
N LEU A 16 -4.55 -2.38 -2.97
CA LEU A 16 -4.48 -3.75 -3.43
C LEU A 16 -3.05 -4.22 -3.34
N SER A 17 -2.85 -5.44 -2.92
CA SER A 17 -1.51 -6.00 -2.75
C SER A 17 -1.45 -7.41 -3.31
N ARG A 18 -0.23 -7.82 -3.66
CA ARG A 18 0.03 -9.14 -4.20
C ARG A 18 1.41 -9.59 -3.75
N TRP A 19 1.48 -10.81 -3.23
CA TRP A 19 2.75 -11.39 -2.79
C TRP A 19 2.70 -12.89 -2.96
N THR A 20 3.86 -13.52 -2.87
CA THR A 20 3.99 -14.98 -2.89
C THR A 20 4.24 -15.45 -1.47
N ASP A 21 3.44 -16.41 -1.00
CA ASP A 21 3.61 -16.95 0.35
C ASP A 21 4.75 -17.97 0.42
N ILE A 22 4.97 -18.49 1.63
CA ILE A 22 6.05 -19.42 1.89
C ILE A 22 5.91 -20.74 1.10
N GLU A 23 4.68 -21.07 0.71
CA GLU A 23 4.41 -22.27 -0.09
C GLU A 23 4.51 -22.03 -1.59
N GLY A 24 4.86 -20.81 -2.00
CA GLY A 24 4.97 -20.44 -3.40
C GLY A 24 3.65 -20.06 -4.04
N LYS A 25 2.59 -19.89 -3.27
CA LYS A 25 1.29 -19.48 -3.80
C LYS A 25 1.18 -17.97 -3.86
N GLU A 26 0.60 -17.48 -4.95
CA GLU A 26 0.29 -16.08 -5.08
C GLU A 26 -0.90 -15.72 -4.19
N ARG A 27 -0.72 -14.67 -3.40
CA ARG A 27 -1.74 -14.14 -2.51
C ARG A 27 -2.11 -12.74 -2.93
N HIS A 28 -3.37 -12.40 -2.76
CA HIS A 28 -3.89 -11.07 -3.04
C HIS A 28 -4.55 -10.53 -1.77
N GLY A 29 -4.30 -9.27 -1.51
CA GLY A 29 -4.90 -8.59 -0.39
C GLY A 29 -5.59 -7.31 -0.81
N ALA A 30 -6.56 -6.89 -0.02
CA ALA A 30 -7.24 -5.62 -0.17
C ALA A 30 -7.38 -4.98 1.21
N GLY A 31 -7.20 -3.69 1.26
CA GLY A 31 -7.33 -2.94 2.50
C GLY A 31 -7.41 -1.47 2.19
N PHE A 32 -7.17 -0.66 3.22
CA PHE A 32 -7.17 0.79 3.08
C PHE A 32 -5.90 1.36 3.68
N SER A 33 -5.38 2.41 3.07
CA SER A 33 -4.25 3.11 3.66
C SER A 33 -4.68 3.84 4.93
N ARG A 34 -3.78 3.89 5.91
CA ARG A 34 -3.91 4.77 7.07
C ARG A 34 -3.04 6.00 6.89
N ASP A 35 -1.79 5.76 6.54
CA ASP A 35 -0.79 6.79 6.27
C ASP A 35 -0.09 6.46 4.97
N ILE A 36 0.21 7.47 4.20
CA ILE A 36 0.95 7.30 2.94
C ILE A 36 1.96 8.44 2.77
N CYS A 37 3.13 8.08 2.22
CA CYS A 37 4.14 9.02 1.78
C CYS A 37 4.86 8.44 0.57
N LEU A 38 5.83 9.19 0.02
CA LEU A 38 6.57 8.70 -1.15
C LEU A 38 7.41 7.47 -0.88
N LEU A 39 7.74 7.21 0.40
CA LEU A 39 8.62 6.11 0.80
C LEU A 39 7.89 4.96 1.47
N GLY A 40 6.56 4.98 1.46
CA GLY A 40 5.84 3.85 1.99
C GLY A 40 4.38 4.13 2.30
N VAL A 41 3.72 3.08 2.74
CA VAL A 41 2.30 3.13 3.09
C VAL A 41 2.03 2.17 4.25
N PHE A 42 1.17 2.59 5.18
CA PHE A 42 0.60 1.68 6.16
C PHE A 42 -0.78 1.26 5.70
N VAL A 43 -1.02 -0.03 5.61
CA VAL A 43 -2.26 -0.61 5.12
C VAL A 43 -3.01 -1.28 6.27
N VAL A 44 -4.25 -0.89 6.48
CA VAL A 44 -5.14 -1.55 7.43
C VAL A 44 -5.74 -2.77 6.74
N SER A 45 -5.51 -3.94 7.31
CA SER A 45 -5.96 -5.20 6.74
C SER A 45 -6.09 -6.24 7.85
N SER A 46 -7.11 -7.09 7.75
CA SER A 46 -7.31 -8.18 8.71
C SER A 46 -6.36 -9.35 8.49
N GLU A 47 -5.77 -9.46 7.32
CA GLU A 47 -4.88 -10.55 6.94
C GLU A 47 -3.56 -10.02 6.38
N PRO A 48 -2.71 -9.42 7.24
CA PRO A 48 -1.46 -8.87 6.75
C PRO A 48 -0.49 -9.97 6.33
N PRO A 49 0.32 -9.72 5.28
CA PRO A 49 1.43 -10.61 4.96
C PRO A 49 2.49 -10.57 6.06
N PRO A 50 3.31 -11.60 6.18
CA PRO A 50 4.37 -11.62 7.19
C PRO A 50 5.41 -10.53 6.96
N GLN A 51 6.02 -10.07 8.05
CA GLN A 51 7.16 -9.16 7.98
C GLN A 51 8.28 -9.79 7.13
N GLY A 52 8.90 -8.98 6.31
CA GLY A 52 9.97 -9.43 5.41
C GLY A 52 9.48 -9.89 4.04
N THR A 53 8.18 -9.87 3.81
CA THR A 53 7.60 -10.31 2.53
C THR A 53 7.79 -9.24 1.45
N PRO A 54 8.40 -9.58 0.30
CA PRO A 54 8.34 -8.72 -0.88
C PRO A 54 6.91 -8.62 -1.39
N ILE A 55 6.48 -7.43 -1.76
CA ILE A 55 5.08 -7.18 -2.06
C ILE A 55 4.93 -6.18 -3.20
N PHE A 56 3.98 -6.44 -4.09
CA PHE A 56 3.48 -5.44 -5.02
C PHE A 56 2.31 -4.72 -4.37
N VAL A 57 2.31 -3.41 -4.46
CA VAL A 57 1.25 -2.59 -3.87
C VAL A 57 0.71 -1.62 -4.91
N THR A 58 -0.60 -1.48 -4.92
CA THR A 58 -1.31 -0.51 -5.75
C THR A 58 -2.22 0.31 -4.85
N VAL A 59 -2.01 1.62 -4.83
CA VAL A 59 -2.90 2.54 -4.14
C VAL A 59 -3.82 3.19 -5.18
N VAL A 60 -5.12 3.09 -4.95
CA VAL A 60 -6.11 3.60 -5.89
C VAL A 60 -6.52 5.00 -5.48
N LEU A 61 -6.28 5.96 -6.37
CA LEU A 61 -6.62 7.36 -6.15
C LEU A 61 -7.84 7.72 -6.99
N PRO A 62 -8.83 8.40 -6.40
CA PRO A 62 -9.93 8.92 -7.21
C PRO A 62 -9.41 10.00 -8.16
N ASN A 63 -9.95 10.02 -9.37
CA ASN A 63 -9.63 11.06 -10.32
C ASN A 63 -10.78 12.07 -10.33
N PRO A 64 -10.61 13.25 -9.74
CA PRO A 64 -11.70 14.23 -9.65
C PRO A 64 -12.10 14.83 -11.00
N ARG A 65 -11.25 14.71 -12.00
CA ARG A 65 -11.51 15.28 -13.34
C ARG A 65 -12.17 14.31 -14.29
N ALA A 66 -12.05 13.01 -14.02
CA ALA A 66 -12.57 11.99 -14.91
C ALA A 66 -13.00 10.79 -14.11
N ALA A 67 -14.28 10.76 -13.71
CA ALA A 67 -14.82 9.68 -12.87
C ALA A 67 -14.71 8.30 -13.51
N SER A 68 -14.54 8.23 -14.83
CA SER A 68 -14.36 6.96 -15.55
C SER A 68 -12.92 6.42 -15.49
N GLN A 69 -12.01 7.14 -14.83
CA GLN A 69 -10.62 6.74 -14.72
C GLN A 69 -10.17 6.72 -13.26
N ASP A 70 -9.48 5.67 -12.86
CA ASP A 70 -8.76 5.66 -11.60
C ASP A 70 -7.31 6.02 -11.85
N LEU A 71 -6.70 6.63 -10.83
CA LEU A 71 -5.26 6.87 -10.81
C LEU A 71 -4.65 5.82 -9.90
N HIS A 72 -3.61 5.15 -10.37
CA HIS A 72 -2.95 4.12 -9.60
C HIS A 72 -1.52 4.52 -9.29
N LEU A 73 -1.17 4.44 -8.00
CA LEU A 73 0.22 4.47 -7.54
C LEU A 73 0.65 3.03 -7.33
N ARG A 74 1.63 2.59 -8.09
CA ARG A 74 2.13 1.22 -8.01
C ARG A 74 3.58 1.21 -7.58
N SER A 75 3.92 0.22 -6.77
CA SER A 75 5.31 0.03 -6.36
C SER A 75 5.55 -1.41 -5.95
N MET A 76 6.81 -1.78 -5.95
CA MET A 76 7.29 -2.98 -5.27
C MET A 76 7.95 -2.55 -3.99
N GLY A 77 7.70 -3.29 -2.93
CA GLY A 77 8.27 -2.96 -1.65
C GLY A 77 8.47 -4.16 -0.76
N LEU A 78 8.67 -3.87 0.51
CA LEU A 78 8.94 -4.87 1.53
C LEU A 78 8.06 -4.58 2.73
N VAL A 79 7.42 -5.62 3.27
CA VAL A 79 6.68 -5.51 4.52
C VAL A 79 7.68 -5.39 5.66
N VAL A 80 7.75 -4.21 6.27
CA VAL A 80 8.76 -3.92 7.30
C VAL A 80 8.23 -4.01 8.72
N ARG A 81 6.90 -3.99 8.88
CA ARG A 81 6.27 -4.07 10.18
C ARG A 81 4.85 -4.60 10.05
N VAL A 82 4.46 -5.44 10.98
CA VAL A 82 3.08 -5.92 11.10
C VAL A 82 2.55 -5.50 12.46
N GLU A 83 1.37 -4.91 12.49
CA GLU A 83 0.68 -4.53 13.73
C GLU A 83 -0.56 -5.38 13.91
N GLN A 84 -0.75 -5.88 15.11
CA GLN A 84 -1.93 -6.65 15.50
C GLN A 84 -2.50 -6.05 16.79
N GLY A 85 -3.80 -6.22 16.97
CA GLY A 85 -4.50 -5.68 18.11
C GLY A 85 -5.74 -4.92 17.69
N GLU A 86 -5.93 -3.71 18.21
CA GLU A 86 -7.10 -2.89 17.86
C GLU A 86 -7.13 -2.49 16.40
N ALA A 87 -5.97 -2.25 15.81
CA ALA A 87 -5.85 -1.92 14.40
C ALA A 87 -4.85 -2.87 13.77
N ASN A 88 -5.35 -3.85 13.03
CA ASN A 88 -4.50 -4.77 12.30
C ASN A 88 -4.04 -4.15 11.01
N GLY A 89 -2.78 -4.34 10.68
CA GLY A 89 -2.25 -3.82 9.44
C GLY A 89 -0.76 -4.06 9.30
N TYR A 90 -0.20 -3.45 8.27
CA TYR A 90 1.22 -3.63 7.98
C TYR A 90 1.78 -2.40 7.27
N ALA A 91 3.04 -2.14 7.53
CA ALA A 91 3.78 -1.06 6.90
C ALA A 91 4.63 -1.63 5.77
N ILE A 92 4.56 -0.97 4.62
CA ILE A 92 5.34 -1.32 3.45
C ILE A 92 6.35 -0.20 3.22
N SER A 93 7.63 -0.56 3.10
CA SER A 93 8.66 0.34 2.61
C SER A 93 8.72 0.18 1.10
N CYS A 94 8.42 1.23 0.37
CA CYS A 94 8.41 1.23 -1.08
C CYS A 94 8.61 2.65 -1.58
N GLU A 95 8.86 2.78 -2.88
CA GLU A 95 9.05 4.08 -3.48
C GLU A 95 8.02 4.27 -4.58
N PHE A 96 7.15 5.25 -4.40
CA PHE A 96 6.16 5.61 -5.40
C PHE A 96 6.75 6.66 -6.34
N SER A 97 7.01 6.27 -7.56
CA SER A 97 7.70 7.14 -8.53
C SER A 97 6.80 7.69 -9.63
N GLY A 98 5.54 7.32 -9.66
CA GLY A 98 4.65 7.82 -10.69
C GLY A 98 3.21 7.40 -10.48
N ILE A 99 2.34 8.01 -11.25
CA ILE A 99 0.90 7.75 -11.23
C ILE A 99 0.48 7.25 -12.61
N GLU A 100 -0.20 6.13 -12.64
CA GLU A 100 -0.79 5.59 -13.85
C GLU A 100 -2.29 5.86 -13.88
N ARG A 101 -2.80 6.15 -15.07
CA ARG A 101 -4.24 6.28 -15.29
C ARG A 101 -4.76 4.97 -15.85
N ILE A 102 -5.76 4.44 -15.17
CA ILE A 102 -6.39 3.19 -15.57
C ILE A 102 -7.85 3.46 -15.87
N LEU A 103 -8.27 3.06 -17.06
CA LEU A 103 -9.68 3.15 -17.45
C LEU A 103 -10.50 2.13 -16.67
N LYS A 104 -11.62 2.59 -16.16
CA LYS A 104 -12.56 1.70 -15.47
C LYS A 104 -13.36 0.86 -16.45
#